data_21e0fee41e8cdaca28f1d7411ac66a01
#
_entry.id   21e0fee41e8cdaca28f1d7411ac66a01
#
_cell.length_a   1.000
_cell.length_b   1.000
_cell.length_c   1.000
_cell.angle_alpha   90.00
_cell.angle_beta   90.00
_cell.angle_gamma   90.00
#
_symmetry.space_group_name_H-M   'P 1'
#
loop_
_entity.id
_entity.type
_entity.pdbx_description
1 polymer ?
#
loop_
_entity_poly.entity_id
_entity_poly.type
_entity_poly.pdbx_seq_one_letter_code
_entity_poly.pdbx_strand_id
1 'polypeptide(L)'
;MPTTDKTISQVFEEFLNDQEARLGPNTFSKYQTIIGLFESYLESYWPGHDQEEYNRLTEGGTFCGTFGPEEITAGYSEFLGYFIPHKVMCGKDTMKAAGTVTRKLAKWLADKRYAEDTADAQERAKEAVKDLPAAQEVLDLLDDFVDMNAPEKYDDEIEDHFWIKKIEPGKLWLEPLTMHDGTIGPVPVPKKVTQVCEEMWDIGGVVVKTKRGWRLLEVWKVTP
;
A
#
# COMPACT_ATOMS: atom_id res chain seq x y z
N MET A 1 -26.92 -4.36 11.47
CA MET A 1 -27.37 -5.62 10.83
C MET A 1 -27.20 -5.47 9.33
N PRO A 2 -26.71 -6.46 8.58
CA PRO A 2 -26.57 -6.31 7.14
C PRO A 2 -27.90 -5.92 6.51
N THR A 3 -27.89 -4.89 5.69
CA THR A 3 -29.09 -4.34 5.04
C THR A 3 -29.39 -5.04 3.71
N THR A 4 -28.64 -6.08 3.37
CA THR A 4 -28.75 -6.79 2.10
C THR A 4 -28.32 -8.25 2.21
N ASP A 5 -28.94 -9.12 1.40
CA ASP A 5 -28.52 -10.51 1.24
C ASP A 5 -27.46 -10.69 0.13
N LYS A 6 -26.90 -9.56 -0.39
CA LYS A 6 -25.86 -9.60 -1.44
C LYS A 6 -24.50 -9.96 -0.90
N THR A 7 -23.76 -10.74 -1.68
CA THR A 7 -22.36 -11.05 -1.41
C THR A 7 -21.43 -9.92 -1.91
N ILE A 8 -20.17 -9.93 -1.45
CA ILE A 8 -19.14 -8.97 -1.88
C ILE A 8 -19.01 -8.97 -3.42
N SER A 9 -18.91 -10.16 -4.05
CA SER A 9 -18.80 -10.28 -5.51
C SER A 9 -19.99 -9.64 -6.23
N GLN A 10 -21.22 -9.83 -5.74
CA GLN A 10 -22.41 -9.20 -6.31
C GLN A 10 -22.39 -7.67 -6.16
N VAL A 11 -21.87 -7.18 -5.04
CA VAL A 11 -21.75 -5.74 -4.78
C VAL A 11 -20.65 -5.11 -5.66
N PHE A 12 -19.54 -5.80 -5.88
CA PHE A 12 -18.49 -5.37 -6.80
C PHE A 12 -18.98 -5.33 -8.26
N GLU A 13 -19.74 -6.32 -8.68
CA GLU A 13 -20.37 -6.33 -10.01
C GLU A 13 -21.34 -5.14 -10.16
N GLU A 14 -22.22 -4.88 -9.17
CA GLU A 14 -23.12 -3.74 -9.20
C GLU A 14 -22.37 -2.41 -9.24
N PHE A 15 -21.31 -2.26 -8.44
CA PHE A 15 -20.46 -1.07 -8.48
C PHE A 15 -19.85 -0.86 -9.86
N LEU A 16 -19.27 -1.90 -10.45
CA LEU A 16 -18.67 -1.80 -11.78
C LEU A 16 -19.71 -1.44 -12.85
N ASN A 17 -20.89 -2.03 -12.82
CA ASN A 17 -21.98 -1.71 -13.76
C ASN A 17 -22.41 -0.24 -13.64
N ASP A 18 -22.55 0.30 -12.40
CA ASP A 18 -22.83 1.71 -12.16
C ASP A 18 -21.71 2.64 -12.67
N GLN A 19 -20.44 2.19 -12.66
CA GLN A 19 -19.32 2.97 -13.18
C GLN A 19 -19.22 2.90 -14.72
N GLU A 20 -19.45 1.75 -15.33
CA GLU A 20 -19.38 1.57 -16.77
C GLU A 20 -20.30 2.53 -17.52
N ALA A 21 -21.53 2.72 -17.00
CA ALA A 21 -22.52 3.61 -17.58
C ALA A 21 -22.07 5.08 -17.68
N ARG A 22 -21.00 5.50 -16.97
CA ARG A 22 -20.59 6.90 -16.85
C ARG A 22 -19.12 7.18 -17.12
N LEU A 23 -18.27 6.15 -17.23
CA LEU A 23 -16.84 6.29 -17.44
C LEU A 23 -16.46 5.93 -18.88
N GLY A 24 -15.43 6.59 -19.38
CA GLY A 24 -14.82 6.18 -20.65
C GLY A 24 -14.01 4.87 -20.48
N PRO A 25 -13.81 4.12 -21.59
CA PRO A 25 -13.24 2.76 -21.55
C PRO A 25 -11.91 2.64 -20.78
N ASN A 26 -10.96 3.55 -21.02
CA ASN A 26 -9.65 3.53 -20.34
C ASN A 26 -9.76 3.74 -18.82
N THR A 27 -10.69 4.60 -18.39
CA THR A 27 -10.92 4.83 -16.96
C THR A 27 -11.63 3.64 -16.34
N PHE A 28 -12.63 3.09 -17.03
CA PHE A 28 -13.36 1.91 -16.56
C PHE A 28 -12.44 0.70 -16.41
N SER A 29 -11.53 0.46 -17.35
CA SER A 29 -10.53 -0.62 -17.23
C SER A 29 -9.68 -0.51 -15.96
N LYS A 30 -9.34 0.72 -15.52
CA LYS A 30 -8.65 0.90 -14.22
C LYS A 30 -9.54 0.48 -13.05
N TYR A 31 -10.84 0.77 -13.09
CA TYR A 31 -11.78 0.32 -12.06
C TYR A 31 -11.86 -1.20 -11.99
N GLN A 32 -12.01 -1.86 -13.14
CA GLN A 32 -12.01 -3.33 -13.21
C GLN A 32 -10.72 -3.93 -12.62
N THR A 33 -9.56 -3.37 -12.99
CA THR A 33 -8.26 -3.81 -12.46
C THR A 33 -8.20 -3.69 -10.93
N ILE A 34 -8.57 -2.53 -10.39
CA ILE A 34 -8.46 -2.30 -8.94
C ILE A 34 -9.47 -3.13 -8.14
N ILE A 35 -10.71 -3.27 -8.64
CA ILE A 35 -11.71 -4.12 -7.98
C ILE A 35 -11.27 -5.59 -8.02
N GLY A 36 -10.72 -6.08 -9.14
CA GLY A 36 -10.19 -7.44 -9.23
C GLY A 36 -8.99 -7.67 -8.30
N LEU A 37 -8.11 -6.69 -8.12
CA LEU A 37 -7.02 -6.74 -7.14
C LEU A 37 -7.57 -6.75 -5.71
N PHE A 38 -8.62 -5.99 -5.43
CA PHE A 38 -9.22 -5.95 -4.12
C PHE A 38 -9.95 -7.25 -3.78
N GLU A 39 -10.66 -7.83 -4.74
CA GLU A 39 -11.28 -9.15 -4.62
C GLU A 39 -10.20 -10.22 -4.34
N SER A 40 -9.10 -10.22 -5.09
CA SER A 40 -7.97 -11.13 -4.87
C SER A 40 -7.32 -10.96 -3.49
N TYR A 41 -7.24 -9.73 -3.00
CA TYR A 41 -6.78 -9.43 -1.65
C TYR A 41 -7.72 -10.05 -0.60
N LEU A 42 -9.02 -9.80 -0.70
CA LEU A 42 -10.02 -10.32 0.22
C LEU A 42 -10.03 -11.86 0.26
N GLU A 43 -9.85 -12.51 -0.89
CA GLU A 43 -9.78 -13.97 -0.96
C GLU A 43 -8.52 -14.57 -0.32
N SER A 44 -7.38 -13.87 -0.39
CA SER A 44 -6.08 -14.47 -0.06
C SER A 44 -5.45 -13.93 1.21
N TYR A 45 -5.81 -12.74 1.65
CA TYR A 45 -5.14 -12.01 2.74
C TYR A 45 -6.09 -11.52 3.83
N TRP A 46 -7.40 -11.80 3.72
CA TRP A 46 -8.32 -11.34 4.73
C TRP A 46 -7.94 -11.87 6.11
N PRO A 47 -7.64 -11.00 7.08
CA PRO A 47 -7.22 -11.42 8.40
C PRO A 47 -8.41 -11.92 9.23
N GLY A 48 -8.22 -12.99 9.97
CA GLY A 48 -9.13 -13.35 11.05
C GLY A 48 -9.64 -14.80 11.05
N HIS A 49 -9.44 -15.53 9.98
CA HIS A 49 -9.88 -16.92 9.93
C HIS A 49 -8.69 -17.85 9.69
N ASP A 50 -8.56 -18.89 10.52
CA ASP A 50 -7.71 -20.01 10.15
C ASP A 50 -8.32 -20.78 8.96
N GLN A 51 -7.52 -21.61 8.30
CA GLN A 51 -7.98 -22.29 7.08
C GLN A 51 -9.17 -23.23 7.33
N GLU A 52 -9.31 -23.80 8.52
CA GLU A 52 -10.43 -24.68 8.85
C GLU A 52 -11.70 -23.87 9.04
N GLU A 53 -11.61 -22.74 9.73
CA GLU A 53 -12.73 -21.81 9.90
C GLU A 53 -13.17 -21.22 8.58
N TYR A 54 -12.24 -20.78 7.73
CA TYR A 54 -12.51 -20.29 6.39
C TYR A 54 -13.28 -21.34 5.57
N ASN A 55 -12.77 -22.57 5.48
CA ASN A 55 -13.42 -23.64 4.72
C ASN A 55 -14.82 -23.97 5.25
N ARG A 56 -15.02 -23.93 6.56
CA ARG A 56 -16.31 -24.16 7.20
C ARG A 56 -17.32 -23.04 6.87
N LEU A 57 -16.89 -21.78 6.91
CA LEU A 57 -17.75 -20.63 6.68
C LEU A 57 -18.11 -20.48 5.21
N THR A 58 -17.20 -20.80 4.31
CA THR A 58 -17.43 -20.69 2.86
C THR A 58 -18.09 -21.94 2.24
N GLU A 59 -18.19 -23.05 3.00
CA GLU A 59 -18.68 -24.34 2.49
C GLU A 59 -17.97 -24.78 1.18
N GLY A 60 -16.68 -24.41 1.02
CA GLY A 60 -15.88 -24.65 -0.17
C GLY A 60 -16.10 -23.64 -1.31
N GLY A 61 -16.84 -22.56 -1.06
CA GLY A 61 -16.93 -21.38 -1.92
C GLY A 61 -15.77 -20.40 -1.70
N THR A 62 -15.94 -19.17 -2.20
CA THR A 62 -14.98 -18.09 -2.02
C THR A 62 -15.43 -17.12 -0.91
N PHE A 63 -14.50 -16.35 -0.35
CA PHE A 63 -14.82 -15.32 0.64
C PHE A 63 -15.81 -14.29 0.06
N CYS A 64 -15.47 -13.72 -1.08
CA CYS A 64 -16.31 -12.71 -1.74
C CYS A 64 -17.65 -13.27 -2.27
N GLY A 65 -17.74 -14.58 -2.50
CA GLY A 65 -18.98 -15.25 -2.86
C GLY A 65 -19.89 -15.61 -1.68
N THR A 66 -19.37 -15.52 -0.45
CA THR A 66 -20.07 -15.97 0.77
C THR A 66 -20.41 -14.81 1.70
N PHE A 67 -19.47 -13.88 1.93
CA PHE A 67 -19.63 -12.78 2.89
C PHE A 67 -20.31 -11.56 2.28
N GLY A 68 -20.90 -10.74 3.15
CA GLY A 68 -21.61 -9.52 2.79
C GLY A 68 -20.70 -8.28 2.66
N PRO A 69 -21.25 -7.16 2.13
CA PRO A 69 -20.48 -5.95 1.84
C PRO A 69 -19.96 -5.21 3.09
N GLU A 70 -20.44 -5.53 4.27
CA GLU A 70 -19.95 -4.99 5.55
C GLU A 70 -18.46 -5.29 5.78
N GLU A 71 -17.97 -6.38 5.20
CA GLU A 71 -16.57 -6.79 5.30
C GLU A 71 -15.63 -5.99 4.39
N ILE A 72 -16.15 -5.31 3.37
CA ILE A 72 -15.33 -4.64 2.36
C ILE A 72 -14.45 -3.54 2.97
N THR A 73 -15.03 -2.68 3.82
CA THR A 73 -14.34 -1.47 4.31
C THR A 73 -13.25 -1.78 5.33
N ALA A 74 -13.38 -2.87 6.08
CA ALA A 74 -12.36 -3.29 7.03
C ALA A 74 -11.02 -3.67 6.36
N GLY A 75 -11.05 -4.13 5.10
CA GLY A 75 -9.86 -4.48 4.32
C GLY A 75 -9.06 -3.31 3.76
N TYR A 76 -9.57 -2.07 3.80
CA TYR A 76 -8.93 -0.95 3.08
C TYR A 76 -7.53 -0.61 3.56
N SER A 77 -7.30 -0.58 4.87
CA SER A 77 -6.00 -0.21 5.42
C SER A 77 -4.90 -1.18 4.96
N GLU A 78 -5.17 -2.48 5.02
CA GLU A 78 -4.19 -3.48 4.61
C GLU A 78 -4.08 -3.60 3.09
N PHE A 79 -5.18 -3.48 2.35
CA PHE A 79 -5.15 -3.45 0.90
C PHE A 79 -4.29 -2.32 0.35
N LEU A 80 -4.48 -1.09 0.86
CA LEU A 80 -3.76 0.09 0.39
C LEU A 80 -2.37 0.24 1.02
N GLY A 81 -2.22 -0.09 2.31
CA GLY A 81 -0.95 0.06 3.03
C GLY A 81 0.02 -1.12 2.87
N TYR A 82 -0.50 -2.30 2.56
CA TYR A 82 0.33 -3.51 2.43
C TYR A 82 0.19 -4.19 1.07
N PHE A 83 -1.01 -4.62 0.68
CA PHE A 83 -1.18 -5.46 -0.51
C PHE A 83 -0.74 -4.74 -1.79
N ILE A 84 -1.25 -3.54 -2.05
CA ILE A 84 -0.87 -2.77 -3.25
C ILE A 84 0.64 -2.50 -3.31
N PRO A 85 1.28 -1.94 -2.28
CA PRO A 85 2.71 -1.67 -2.36
C PRO A 85 3.60 -2.91 -2.29
N HIS A 86 3.15 -4.05 -1.69
CA HIS A 86 4.02 -5.19 -1.41
C HIS A 86 3.78 -6.41 -2.31
N LYS A 87 2.58 -6.57 -2.83
CA LYS A 87 2.18 -7.78 -3.57
C LYS A 87 1.84 -7.52 -5.03
N VAL A 88 1.65 -6.23 -5.39
CA VAL A 88 1.29 -5.85 -6.75
C VAL A 88 2.47 -5.15 -7.40
N MET A 89 3.07 -5.78 -8.41
CA MET A 89 4.07 -5.10 -9.24
C MET A 89 3.35 -4.14 -10.19
N CYS A 90 3.21 -2.88 -9.78
CA CYS A 90 2.49 -1.89 -10.55
C CYS A 90 3.17 -0.51 -10.51
N GLY A 91 2.96 0.28 -11.56
CA GLY A 91 3.47 1.65 -11.63
C GLY A 91 2.57 2.67 -10.93
N LYS A 92 3.06 3.92 -10.84
CA LYS A 92 2.41 5.07 -10.17
C LYS A 92 0.95 5.28 -10.57
N ASP A 93 0.61 5.04 -11.84
CA ASP A 93 -0.76 5.18 -12.34
C ASP A 93 -1.75 4.20 -11.71
N THR A 94 -1.32 2.95 -11.50
CA THR A 94 -2.13 1.93 -10.84
C THR A 94 -2.24 2.20 -9.34
N MET A 95 -1.17 2.63 -8.68
CA MET A 95 -1.18 3.05 -7.27
C MET A 95 -2.15 4.20 -7.03
N LYS A 96 -2.10 5.23 -7.88
CA LYS A 96 -3.05 6.34 -7.84
C LYS A 96 -4.48 5.91 -8.11
N ALA A 97 -4.67 4.96 -9.03
CA ALA A 97 -5.98 4.38 -9.32
C ALA A 97 -6.51 3.59 -8.11
N ALA A 98 -5.65 2.83 -7.39
CA ALA A 98 -6.06 2.10 -6.18
C ALA A 98 -6.72 3.02 -5.17
N GLY A 99 -6.07 4.09 -4.73
CA GLY A 99 -6.67 5.06 -3.81
C GLY A 99 -7.92 5.75 -4.37
N THR A 100 -7.92 6.08 -5.68
CA THR A 100 -9.07 6.76 -6.30
C THR A 100 -10.30 5.85 -6.37
N VAL A 101 -10.13 4.61 -6.81
CA VAL A 101 -11.23 3.65 -6.97
C VAL A 101 -11.78 3.20 -5.62
N THR A 102 -10.92 2.88 -4.65
CA THR A 102 -11.35 2.49 -3.30
C THR A 102 -12.10 3.61 -2.60
N ARG A 103 -11.66 4.88 -2.74
CA ARG A 103 -12.41 6.03 -2.22
C ARG A 103 -13.79 6.17 -2.86
N LYS A 104 -13.90 5.92 -4.16
CA LYS A 104 -15.19 5.94 -4.87
C LYS A 104 -16.07 4.78 -4.44
N LEU A 105 -15.50 3.59 -4.23
CA LEU A 105 -16.21 2.44 -3.71
C LEU A 105 -16.75 2.71 -2.30
N ALA A 106 -15.91 3.21 -1.37
CA ALA A 106 -16.33 3.52 0.00
C ALA A 106 -17.51 4.50 0.03
N LYS A 107 -17.45 5.57 -0.78
CA LYS A 107 -18.56 6.52 -0.90
C LYS A 107 -19.81 5.84 -1.46
N TRP A 108 -19.68 5.05 -2.50
CA TRP A 108 -20.79 4.35 -3.15
C TRP A 108 -21.45 3.33 -2.20
N LEU A 109 -20.65 2.59 -1.41
CA LEU A 109 -21.15 1.68 -0.38
C LEU A 109 -22.00 2.41 0.67
N ALA A 110 -21.54 3.59 1.11
CA ALA A 110 -22.31 4.44 2.02
C ALA A 110 -23.64 4.93 1.39
N ASP A 111 -23.57 5.43 0.15
CA ASP A 111 -24.75 5.93 -0.60
C ASP A 111 -25.81 4.82 -0.82
N LYS A 112 -25.36 3.58 -1.04
CA LYS A 112 -26.22 2.39 -1.19
C LYS A 112 -26.62 1.75 0.15
N ARG A 113 -26.07 2.22 1.27
CA ARG A 113 -26.24 1.66 2.63
C ARG A 113 -25.76 0.22 2.77
N TYR A 114 -24.70 -0.14 2.04
CA TYR A 114 -24.04 -1.44 2.14
C TYR A 114 -23.01 -1.48 3.27
N ALA A 115 -22.51 -0.33 3.71
CA ALA A 115 -21.62 -0.17 4.86
C ALA A 115 -22.07 1.07 5.68
N GLU A 116 -22.12 0.95 7.01
CA GLU A 116 -22.58 2.04 7.89
C GLU A 116 -21.47 3.05 8.18
N ASP A 117 -20.28 2.58 8.50
CA ASP A 117 -19.12 3.45 8.78
C ASP A 117 -18.04 3.31 7.70
N THR A 118 -18.00 4.29 6.81
CA THR A 118 -17.02 4.33 5.71
C THR A 118 -16.07 5.52 5.84
N ALA A 119 -16.13 6.30 6.93
CA ALA A 119 -15.34 7.52 7.06
C ALA A 119 -13.84 7.23 7.09
N ASP A 120 -13.40 6.28 7.90
CA ASP A 120 -12.00 5.88 7.99
C ASP A 120 -11.51 5.27 6.67
N ALA A 121 -12.31 4.44 6.01
CA ALA A 121 -12.01 3.86 4.71
C ALA A 121 -11.84 4.95 3.63
N GLN A 122 -12.68 5.98 3.65
CA GLN A 122 -12.57 7.11 2.72
C GLN A 122 -11.32 7.95 2.98
N GLU A 123 -10.95 8.19 4.25
CA GLU A 123 -9.74 8.96 4.59
C GLU A 123 -8.47 8.17 4.21
N ARG A 124 -8.38 6.89 4.55
CA ARG A 124 -7.28 6.00 4.13
C ARG A 124 -7.11 5.98 2.62
N ALA A 125 -8.20 5.84 1.89
CA ALA A 125 -8.16 5.85 0.43
C ALA A 125 -7.75 7.24 -0.13
N LYS A 126 -8.08 8.32 0.53
CA LYS A 126 -7.67 9.68 0.15
C LYS A 126 -6.17 9.90 0.36
N GLU A 127 -5.62 9.47 1.50
CA GLU A 127 -4.18 9.47 1.78
C GLU A 127 -3.43 8.67 0.70
N ALA A 128 -3.88 7.44 0.42
CA ALA A 128 -3.26 6.57 -0.56
C ALA A 128 -3.18 7.15 -1.99
N VAL A 129 -4.13 8.01 -2.39
CA VAL A 129 -4.05 8.71 -3.70
C VAL A 129 -2.78 9.54 -3.82
N LYS A 130 -2.32 10.16 -2.73
CA LYS A 130 -1.13 11.02 -2.67
C LYS A 130 0.12 10.19 -2.37
N ASP A 131 0.04 9.37 -1.33
CA ASP A 131 1.23 8.81 -0.69
C ASP A 131 1.79 7.59 -1.44
N LEU A 132 0.95 6.73 -2.01
CA LEU A 132 1.43 5.57 -2.78
C LEU A 132 2.25 5.97 -4.03
N PRO A 133 1.80 6.90 -4.91
CA PRO A 133 2.62 7.35 -6.03
C PRO A 133 3.88 8.10 -5.60
N ALA A 134 3.83 8.80 -4.46
CA ALA A 134 4.96 9.52 -3.90
C ALA A 134 6.02 8.54 -3.35
N ALA A 135 5.60 7.49 -2.65
CA ALA A 135 6.49 6.42 -2.18
C ALA A 135 7.18 5.70 -3.35
N GLN A 136 6.44 5.40 -4.43
CA GLN A 136 7.05 4.85 -5.64
C GLN A 136 8.04 5.82 -6.29
N GLU A 137 7.78 7.14 -6.27
CA GLU A 137 8.74 8.12 -6.76
C GLU A 137 10.02 8.15 -5.92
N VAL A 138 9.89 8.04 -4.60
CA VAL A 138 11.04 7.97 -3.69
C VAL A 138 11.84 6.70 -3.95
N LEU A 139 11.19 5.55 -4.13
CA LEU A 139 11.86 4.29 -4.47
C LEU A 139 12.66 4.41 -5.75
N ASP A 140 12.04 4.88 -6.85
CA ASP A 140 12.72 5.06 -8.14
C ASP A 140 13.96 5.97 -8.00
N LEU A 141 13.84 7.08 -7.26
CA LEU A 141 14.95 8.02 -7.04
C LEU A 141 16.07 7.46 -6.18
N LEU A 142 15.76 6.61 -5.20
CA LEU A 142 16.74 5.95 -4.34
C LEU A 142 17.45 4.83 -5.08
N ASP A 143 16.74 4.06 -5.89
CA ASP A 143 17.30 2.99 -6.73
C ASP A 143 18.30 3.55 -7.73
N ASP A 144 17.92 4.57 -8.52
CA ASP A 144 18.83 5.30 -9.41
C ASP A 144 20.06 5.87 -8.68
N PHE A 145 19.87 6.36 -7.44
CA PHE A 145 20.94 6.93 -6.65
C PHE A 145 21.93 5.87 -6.14
N VAL A 146 21.42 4.74 -5.69
CA VAL A 146 22.22 3.60 -5.21
C VAL A 146 23.06 3.04 -6.36
N ASP A 147 22.46 2.80 -7.52
CA ASP A 147 23.17 2.30 -8.71
C ASP A 147 24.40 3.14 -9.07
N MET A 148 24.34 4.45 -8.84
CA MET A 148 25.43 5.38 -9.14
C MET A 148 26.42 5.60 -7.98
N ASN A 149 26.04 5.32 -6.74
CA ASN A 149 26.76 5.78 -5.54
C ASN A 149 27.01 4.70 -4.49
N ALA A 150 26.63 3.43 -4.75
CA ALA A 150 26.86 2.33 -3.83
C ALA A 150 28.36 2.21 -3.50
N PRO A 151 28.76 2.10 -2.22
CA PRO A 151 30.16 1.99 -1.84
C PRO A 151 30.70 0.58 -2.11
N GLU A 152 31.88 0.49 -2.73
CA GLU A 152 32.57 -0.80 -2.96
C GLU A 152 33.14 -1.42 -1.67
N LYS A 153 33.37 -0.61 -0.62
CA LYS A 153 33.98 -1.03 0.65
C LYS A 153 33.28 -0.39 1.83
N TYR A 154 32.94 -1.20 2.79
CA TYR A 154 32.28 -0.78 4.04
C TYR A 154 32.76 -1.65 5.21
N ASP A 155 32.52 -1.16 6.42
CA ASP A 155 32.97 -1.79 7.67
C ASP A 155 31.84 -2.58 8.36
N ASP A 156 30.56 -2.22 8.09
CA ASP A 156 29.38 -2.79 8.72
C ASP A 156 28.18 -2.69 7.78
N GLU A 157 27.21 -3.60 7.92
CA GLU A 157 26.04 -3.73 7.06
C GLU A 157 24.80 -4.07 7.89
N ILE A 158 23.68 -3.40 7.58
CA ILE A 158 22.37 -3.64 8.20
C ILE A 158 21.35 -3.80 7.07
N GLU A 159 20.80 -5.00 6.94
CA GLU A 159 19.67 -5.31 6.07
C GLU A 159 18.41 -5.31 6.92
N ASP A 160 17.50 -4.34 6.70
CA ASP A 160 16.28 -4.18 7.49
C ASP A 160 15.24 -3.33 6.75
N HIS A 161 14.10 -3.17 7.39
CA HIS A 161 13.16 -2.09 7.19
C HIS A 161 13.49 -0.94 8.15
N PHE A 162 13.45 0.29 7.67
CA PHE A 162 13.87 1.47 8.42
C PHE A 162 12.78 2.52 8.43
N TRP A 163 12.33 2.94 9.59
CA TRP A 163 11.52 4.15 9.69
C TRP A 163 12.35 5.41 9.49
N ILE A 164 11.84 6.33 8.68
CA ILE A 164 12.40 7.67 8.56
C ILE A 164 12.07 8.45 9.84
N LYS A 165 13.07 8.73 10.67
CA LYS A 165 12.90 9.44 11.95
C LYS A 165 13.16 10.93 11.85
N LYS A 166 13.94 11.36 10.88
CA LYS A 166 14.27 12.77 10.67
C LYS A 166 14.66 13.00 9.20
N ILE A 167 14.23 14.13 8.67
CA ILE A 167 14.52 14.56 7.30
C ILE A 167 15.24 15.92 7.36
N GLU A 168 16.40 16.02 6.69
CA GLU A 168 17.06 17.27 6.34
C GLU A 168 17.36 17.28 4.83
N PRO A 169 17.53 18.45 4.19
CA PRO A 169 17.79 18.51 2.76
C PRO A 169 18.97 17.61 2.31
N GLY A 170 18.66 16.54 1.57
CA GLY A 170 19.63 15.56 1.08
C GLY A 170 20.14 14.56 2.11
N LYS A 171 19.47 14.40 3.27
CA LYS A 171 19.87 13.49 4.34
C LYS A 171 18.68 12.91 5.06
N LEU A 172 18.75 11.62 5.39
CA LEU A 172 17.78 10.92 6.23
C LEU A 172 18.45 10.39 7.51
N TRP A 173 17.66 10.28 8.56
CA TRP A 173 17.96 9.50 9.77
C TRP A 173 16.97 8.37 9.85
N LEU A 174 17.49 7.16 9.95
CA LEU A 174 16.76 5.90 9.80
C LEU A 174 16.81 5.11 11.11
N GLU A 175 15.72 4.50 11.51
CA GLU A 175 15.63 3.61 12.66
C GLU A 175 15.29 2.20 12.18
N PRO A 176 16.17 1.20 12.37
CA PRO A 176 15.90 -0.18 12.00
C PRO A 176 14.71 -0.74 12.77
N LEU A 177 13.84 -1.52 12.12
CA LEU A 177 12.66 -2.13 12.77
C LEU A 177 13.04 -3.29 13.68
N THR A 178 14.04 -4.08 13.30
CA THR A 178 14.41 -5.31 14.03
C THR A 178 15.52 -5.07 15.06
N MET A 179 16.32 -4.04 14.90
CA MET A 179 17.42 -3.70 15.81
C MET A 179 17.07 -2.45 16.62
N HIS A 180 17.01 -2.58 17.94
CA HIS A 180 16.64 -1.47 18.84
C HIS A 180 17.78 -0.51 19.19
N ASP A 181 18.89 -0.52 18.47
CA ASP A 181 20.13 0.19 18.84
C ASP A 181 20.25 1.64 18.27
N GLY A 182 19.13 2.30 18.10
CA GLY A 182 19.13 3.75 17.86
C GLY A 182 19.09 4.16 16.38
N THR A 183 19.11 5.47 16.18
CA THR A 183 18.95 6.08 14.86
C THR A 183 20.26 6.07 14.07
N ILE A 184 20.22 5.58 12.86
CA ILE A 184 21.32 5.57 11.88
C ILE A 184 21.28 6.87 11.07
N GLY A 185 22.40 7.52 10.92
CA GLY A 185 22.47 8.73 10.08
C GLY A 185 23.58 9.71 10.43
N PRO A 186 23.70 10.78 9.64
CA PRO A 186 22.94 11.06 8.43
C PRO A 186 23.28 10.11 7.28
N VAL A 187 22.25 9.63 6.59
CA VAL A 187 22.36 8.86 5.35
C VAL A 187 22.12 9.82 4.18
N PRO A 188 23.09 10.07 3.31
CA PRO A 188 22.91 10.95 2.15
C PRO A 188 21.97 10.33 1.13
N VAL A 189 21.07 11.17 0.60
CA VAL A 189 20.10 10.82 -0.44
C VAL A 189 19.94 12.02 -1.40
N PRO A 190 19.32 11.84 -2.58
CA PRO A 190 18.97 12.98 -3.43
C PRO A 190 18.07 13.99 -2.69
N LYS A 191 18.30 15.29 -2.92
CA LYS A 191 17.46 16.33 -2.30
C LYS A 191 15.96 16.18 -2.64
N LYS A 192 15.66 15.63 -3.81
CA LYS A 192 14.29 15.40 -4.26
C LYS A 192 13.59 14.34 -3.39
N VAL A 193 14.30 13.32 -2.94
CA VAL A 193 13.77 12.32 -1.98
C VAL A 193 13.29 13.02 -0.71
N THR A 194 14.12 13.89 -0.13
CA THR A 194 13.78 14.62 1.10
C THR A 194 12.72 15.72 0.94
N GLN A 195 12.27 15.98 -0.28
CA GLN A 195 11.15 16.88 -0.58
C GLN A 195 9.82 16.13 -0.74
N VAL A 196 9.88 14.81 -0.93
CA VAL A 196 8.73 13.97 -1.23
C VAL A 196 8.38 13.04 -0.07
N CYS A 197 9.38 12.39 0.54
CA CYS A 197 9.14 11.49 1.67
C CYS A 197 8.71 12.25 2.93
N GLU A 198 8.03 11.54 3.81
CA GLU A 198 7.58 12.05 5.12
C GLU A 198 8.21 11.23 6.25
N GLU A 199 8.26 11.78 7.46
CA GLU A 199 8.66 11.03 8.65
C GLU A 199 7.70 9.86 8.88
N MET A 200 8.20 8.79 9.47
CA MET A 200 7.53 7.52 9.71
C MET A 200 7.24 6.67 8.46
N TRP A 201 7.63 7.12 7.26
CA TRP A 201 7.68 6.22 6.12
C TRP A 201 8.74 5.14 6.33
N ASP A 202 8.48 3.96 5.75
CA ASP A 202 9.37 2.80 5.80
C ASP A 202 10.20 2.69 4.52
N ILE A 203 11.50 2.46 4.69
CA ILE A 203 12.44 2.12 3.60
C ILE A 203 12.99 0.72 3.87
N GLY A 204 12.66 -0.25 3.01
CA GLY A 204 13.30 -1.57 3.00
C GLY A 204 14.57 -1.51 2.17
N GLY A 205 15.71 -1.93 2.75
CA GLY A 205 16.99 -1.80 2.07
C GLY A 205 18.17 -2.30 2.89
N VAL A 206 19.36 -2.03 2.36
CA VAL A 206 20.65 -2.26 3.02
C VAL A 206 21.34 -0.93 3.26
N VAL A 207 21.69 -0.67 4.50
CA VAL A 207 22.47 0.50 4.93
C VAL A 207 23.84 0.05 5.43
N VAL A 208 24.89 0.67 4.92
CA VAL A 208 26.26 0.28 5.27
C VAL A 208 27.04 1.43 5.91
N LYS A 209 27.97 1.08 6.80
CA LYS A 209 28.88 2.03 7.44
C LYS A 209 30.22 2.05 6.72
N THR A 210 30.59 3.22 6.25
CA THR A 210 31.88 3.48 5.63
C THR A 210 32.73 4.40 6.52
N LYS A 211 34.00 4.59 6.21
CA LYS A 211 34.87 5.60 6.87
C LYS A 211 34.33 7.04 6.75
N ARG A 212 33.43 7.29 5.79
CA ARG A 212 32.81 8.61 5.56
C ARG A 212 31.37 8.72 6.12
N GLY A 213 30.93 7.75 6.93
CA GLY A 213 29.59 7.67 7.49
C GLY A 213 28.67 6.68 6.79
N TRP A 214 27.41 6.72 7.12
CA TRP A 214 26.40 5.80 6.62
C TRP A 214 26.05 6.06 5.15
N ARG A 215 25.74 4.98 4.41
CA ARG A 215 25.33 5.00 2.99
C ARG A 215 24.25 3.95 2.74
N LEU A 216 23.35 4.22 1.79
CA LEU A 216 22.52 3.20 1.19
C LEU A 216 23.36 2.33 0.25
N LEU A 217 23.19 1.02 0.34
CA LEU A 217 23.77 0.03 -0.57
C LEU A 217 22.73 -0.54 -1.51
N GLU A 218 21.55 -0.82 -0.98
CA GLU A 218 20.40 -1.33 -1.74
C GLU A 218 19.09 -0.74 -1.19
N VAL A 219 18.11 -0.58 -2.08
CA VAL A 219 16.74 -0.20 -1.72
C VAL A 219 15.78 -1.04 -2.56
N TRP A 220 14.89 -1.79 -1.91
CA TRP A 220 13.89 -2.59 -2.62
C TRP A 220 12.47 -2.14 -2.36
N LYS A 221 12.25 -1.22 -1.42
CA LYS A 221 10.93 -0.79 -1.04
C LYS A 221 10.89 0.58 -0.36
N VAL A 222 9.80 1.31 -0.61
CA VAL A 222 9.38 2.47 0.17
C VAL A 222 7.86 2.40 0.38
N THR A 223 7.41 2.55 1.63
CA THR A 223 5.99 2.60 1.98
C THR A 223 5.67 3.79 2.87
N PRO A 224 4.51 4.44 2.66
CA PRO A 224 4.03 5.52 3.51
C PRO A 224 3.64 5.05 4.90
#